data_37ffd54ad9becd2577043ee5da058cc0
#
_entry.id   37ffd54ad9becd2577043ee5da058cc0
#
_cell.length_a   1.000
_cell.length_b   1.000
_cell.length_c   1.000
_cell.angle_alpha   90.00
_cell.angle_beta   90.00
_cell.angle_gamma   90.00
#
_symmetry.space_group_name_H-M   'P 1'
#
loop_
_entity.id
_entity.type
_entity.pdbx_description
1 polymer ?
#
loop_
_entity_poly.entity_id
_entity_poly.type
_entity_poly.pdbx_seq_one_letter_code
_entity_poly.pdbx_strand_id
1 'polypeptide(L)'
;EVKFHKSRNILKLLVNSDAHVEILSKSDLMVEDIGLLKEFRDLSVGISLNTLDDDFRKDMEPGAPSVQRRLNALEKLHSAGIPTYLFISPIFPYLTDIRAILRETAGNIDKVCFENLNLRGSAKKEILGYIAERYPQHLDGYKAIYTKKDTAYWTKLEAELQSMSAG
;
A
#
# COMPACT_ATOMS: atom_id res chain seq x y z
N GLU A 1 -5.23 5.65 17.46
CA GLU A 1 -6.60 5.95 16.99
C GLU A 1 -7.65 5.34 17.90
N VAL A 2 -7.58 4.06 18.20
CA VAL A 2 -8.57 3.35 19.05
C VAL A 2 -8.89 4.06 20.37
N LYS A 3 -7.90 4.68 21.00
CA LYS A 3 -8.10 5.38 22.29
C LYS A 3 -8.53 6.83 22.15
N PHE A 4 -8.04 7.56 21.14
CA PHE A 4 -8.19 9.02 21.08
C PHE A 4 -9.04 9.52 19.91
N HIS A 5 -9.37 8.65 18.96
CA HIS A 5 -10.20 8.95 17.77
C HIS A 5 -9.78 10.25 17.04
N LYS A 6 -8.48 10.52 16.98
CA LYS A 6 -7.95 11.78 16.42
C LYS A 6 -8.32 11.95 14.95
N SER A 7 -8.12 10.89 14.14
CA SER A 7 -8.48 10.92 12.72
C SER A 7 -9.98 11.12 12.54
N ARG A 8 -10.82 10.39 13.27
CA ARG A 8 -12.27 10.56 13.25
C ARG A 8 -12.69 11.98 13.61
N ASN A 9 -12.07 12.59 14.62
CA ASN A 9 -12.39 13.97 15.02
C ASN A 9 -11.98 14.98 13.94
N ILE A 10 -10.84 14.78 13.26
CA ILE A 10 -10.44 15.62 12.12
C ILE A 10 -11.44 15.45 10.96
N LEU A 11 -11.84 14.23 10.63
CA LEU A 11 -12.82 13.95 9.57
C LEU A 11 -14.16 14.65 9.84
N LYS A 12 -14.65 14.65 11.09
CA LYS A 12 -15.86 15.39 11.46
C LYS A 12 -15.78 16.90 11.23
N LEU A 13 -14.58 17.48 11.31
CA LEU A 13 -14.39 18.90 11.00
C LEU A 13 -14.33 19.16 9.50
N LEU A 14 -13.89 18.17 8.70
CA LEU A 14 -13.71 18.31 7.26
C LEU A 14 -14.96 17.93 6.44
N VAL A 15 -15.90 17.18 7.01
CA VAL A 15 -17.06 16.63 6.29
C VAL A 15 -17.88 17.67 5.53
N ASN A 16 -17.95 18.90 6.04
CA ASN A 16 -18.68 20.02 5.42
C ASN A 16 -17.79 20.94 4.59
N SER A 17 -16.52 20.60 4.38
CA SER A 17 -15.63 21.38 3.53
C SER A 17 -15.80 21.02 2.06
N ASP A 18 -15.43 21.94 1.18
CA ASP A 18 -15.36 21.67 -0.28
C ASP A 18 -13.98 21.10 -0.70
N ALA A 19 -13.15 20.73 0.29
CA ALA A 19 -11.84 20.16 0.01
C ALA A 19 -11.95 18.69 -0.45
N HIS A 20 -11.14 18.31 -1.44
CA HIS A 20 -10.88 16.90 -1.69
C HIS A 20 -10.15 16.29 -0.50
N VAL A 21 -10.70 15.22 0.07
CA VAL A 21 -10.10 14.51 1.19
C VAL A 21 -9.59 13.14 0.73
N GLU A 22 -8.31 12.92 0.88
CA GLU A 22 -7.69 11.63 0.60
C GLU A 22 -7.20 10.99 1.90
N ILE A 23 -7.65 9.77 2.17
CA ILE A 23 -7.23 8.99 3.34
C ILE A 23 -6.41 7.81 2.85
N LEU A 24 -5.18 7.67 3.34
CA LEU A 24 -4.34 6.51 3.09
C LEU A 24 -3.94 5.85 4.41
N SER A 25 -4.17 4.55 4.53
CA SER A 25 -3.82 3.82 5.75
C SER A 25 -3.43 2.36 5.47
N LYS A 26 -2.65 1.79 6.40
CA LYS A 26 -2.47 0.34 6.54
C LYS A 26 -3.49 -0.28 7.49
N SER A 27 -4.24 0.58 8.23
CA SER A 27 -5.19 0.15 9.24
C SER A 27 -6.57 -0.12 8.63
N ASP A 28 -7.25 -1.13 9.14
CA ASP A 28 -8.63 -1.45 8.84
C ASP A 28 -9.65 -0.68 9.71
N LEU A 29 -9.19 0.15 10.66
CA LEU A 29 -10.06 0.91 11.57
C LEU A 29 -10.98 1.90 10.86
N MET A 30 -10.63 2.34 9.67
CA MET A 30 -11.47 3.27 8.89
C MET A 30 -12.82 2.66 8.50
N VAL A 31 -12.96 1.34 8.53
CA VAL A 31 -14.24 0.65 8.31
C VAL A 31 -15.29 1.04 9.36
N GLU A 32 -14.86 1.37 10.59
CA GLU A 32 -15.75 1.87 11.64
C GLU A 32 -16.36 3.24 11.34
N ASP A 33 -15.74 3.99 10.43
CA ASP A 33 -16.12 5.34 10.05
C ASP A 33 -16.89 5.42 8.72
N ILE A 34 -17.29 4.29 8.13
CA ILE A 34 -18.03 4.24 6.85
C ILE A 34 -19.23 5.20 6.83
N GLY A 35 -19.98 5.29 7.92
CA GLY A 35 -21.11 6.23 8.03
C GLY A 35 -20.68 7.68 7.84
N LEU A 36 -19.61 8.10 8.51
CA LEU A 36 -19.04 9.43 8.39
C LEU A 36 -18.41 9.67 7.01
N LEU A 37 -17.70 8.66 6.47
CA LEU A 37 -17.03 8.76 5.17
C LEU A 37 -18.02 8.98 4.02
N LYS A 38 -19.25 8.44 4.13
CA LYS A 38 -20.32 8.66 3.16
C LYS A 38 -20.90 10.09 3.13
N GLU A 39 -20.65 10.87 4.15
CA GLU A 39 -21.14 12.27 4.23
C GLU A 39 -20.25 13.23 3.43
N PHE A 40 -19.05 12.81 3.01
CA PHE A 40 -18.14 13.64 2.22
C PHE A 40 -18.63 13.77 0.77
N ARG A 41 -18.48 14.96 0.21
CA ARG A 41 -18.80 15.24 -1.20
C ARG A 41 -17.71 14.77 -2.13
N ASP A 42 -16.45 14.90 -1.70
CA ASP A 42 -15.26 14.56 -2.47
C ASP A 42 -14.25 13.87 -1.57
N LEU A 43 -14.24 12.54 -1.63
CA LEU A 43 -13.40 11.68 -0.80
C LEU A 43 -12.85 10.52 -1.60
N SER A 44 -11.62 10.13 -1.31
CA SER A 44 -11.10 8.82 -1.68
C SER A 44 -10.37 8.16 -0.51
N VAL A 45 -10.50 6.83 -0.40
CA VAL A 45 -9.90 6.06 0.69
C VAL A 45 -8.98 4.99 0.14
N GLY A 46 -7.72 5.05 0.53
CA GLY A 46 -6.69 4.10 0.12
C GLY A 46 -6.29 3.12 1.22
N ILE A 47 -6.08 1.89 0.82
CA ILE A 47 -5.40 0.87 1.63
C ILE A 47 -4.01 0.62 1.07
N SER A 48 -2.99 0.70 1.94
CA SER A 48 -1.63 0.33 1.56
C SER A 48 -1.42 -1.18 1.73
N LEU A 49 -0.95 -1.84 0.66
CA LEU A 49 -0.65 -3.26 0.64
C LEU A 49 0.54 -3.51 -0.29
N ASN A 50 1.61 -4.12 0.22
CA ASN A 50 2.84 -4.36 -0.55
C ASN A 50 3.17 -5.84 -0.75
N THR A 51 2.39 -6.72 -0.14
CA THR A 51 2.57 -8.18 -0.23
C THR A 51 1.26 -8.90 0.13
N LEU A 52 1.10 -10.12 -0.37
CA LEU A 52 0.09 -11.08 0.08
C LEU A 52 0.66 -12.10 1.08
N ASP A 53 1.98 -12.10 1.29
CA ASP A 53 2.67 -12.93 2.29
C ASP A 53 2.60 -12.26 3.66
N ASP A 54 1.84 -12.85 4.58
CA ASP A 54 1.65 -12.28 5.93
C ASP A 54 2.90 -12.44 6.82
N ASP A 55 3.80 -13.38 6.53
CA ASP A 55 5.05 -13.53 7.26
C ASP A 55 6.05 -12.45 6.83
N PHE A 56 6.17 -12.18 5.52
CA PHE A 56 6.92 -11.03 5.05
C PHE A 56 6.35 -9.71 5.58
N ARG A 57 5.01 -9.57 5.61
CA ARG A 57 4.35 -8.41 6.20
C ARG A 57 4.72 -8.24 7.68
N LYS A 58 4.74 -9.31 8.50
CA LYS A 58 5.12 -9.25 9.91
C LYS A 58 6.55 -8.76 10.10
N ASP A 59 7.47 -9.22 9.25
CA ASP A 59 8.87 -8.81 9.29
C ASP A 59 9.05 -7.33 8.93
N MET A 60 8.34 -6.84 7.90
CA MET A 60 8.49 -5.47 7.39
C MET A 60 7.61 -4.46 8.10
N GLU A 61 6.44 -4.87 8.59
CA GLU A 61 5.40 -4.01 9.16
C GLU A 61 4.79 -4.64 10.43
N PRO A 62 5.58 -4.88 11.50
CA PRO A 62 5.15 -5.68 12.66
C PRO A 62 3.91 -5.13 13.37
N GLY A 63 3.65 -3.84 13.28
CA GLY A 63 2.48 -3.19 13.91
C GLY A 63 1.24 -3.08 13.03
N ALA A 64 1.31 -3.51 11.77
CA ALA A 64 0.21 -3.35 10.83
C ALA A 64 -0.76 -4.55 10.88
N PRO A 65 -2.06 -4.36 10.56
CA PRO A 65 -3.02 -5.45 10.40
C PRO A 65 -2.57 -6.50 9.37
N SER A 66 -3.09 -7.72 9.51
CA SER A 66 -2.82 -8.78 8.54
C SER A 66 -3.27 -8.40 7.13
N VAL A 67 -2.69 -9.07 6.13
CA VAL A 67 -3.09 -8.93 4.73
C VAL A 67 -4.60 -9.11 4.58
N GLN A 68 -5.17 -10.17 5.16
CA GLN A 68 -6.61 -10.45 5.07
C GLN A 68 -7.47 -9.34 5.67
N ARG A 69 -7.06 -8.75 6.79
CA ARG A 69 -7.79 -7.61 7.39
C ARG A 69 -7.80 -6.40 6.48
N ARG A 70 -6.70 -6.13 5.78
CA ARG A 70 -6.60 -5.01 4.81
C ARG A 70 -7.46 -5.26 3.57
N LEU A 71 -7.47 -6.49 3.04
CA LEU A 71 -8.32 -6.89 1.91
C LEU A 71 -9.80 -6.76 2.28
N ASN A 72 -10.19 -7.27 3.45
CA ASN A 72 -11.57 -7.15 3.94
C ASN A 72 -11.99 -5.69 4.17
N ALA A 73 -11.06 -4.81 4.58
CA ALA A 73 -11.35 -3.39 4.73
C ALA A 73 -11.60 -2.73 3.38
N LEU A 74 -10.78 -3.05 2.37
CA LEU A 74 -10.93 -2.54 1.01
C LEU A 74 -12.30 -2.94 0.42
N GLU A 75 -12.65 -4.23 0.52
CA GLU A 75 -13.94 -4.76 0.08
C GLU A 75 -15.12 -4.05 0.75
N LYS A 76 -15.09 -3.87 2.07
CA LYS A 76 -16.16 -3.20 2.83
C LYS A 76 -16.31 -1.74 2.44
N LEU A 77 -15.22 -1.03 2.26
CA LEU A 77 -15.25 0.38 1.84
C LEU A 77 -15.84 0.51 0.43
N HIS A 78 -15.35 -0.28 -0.52
CA HIS A 78 -15.83 -0.27 -1.90
C HIS A 78 -17.31 -0.69 -1.98
N SER A 79 -17.71 -1.77 -1.31
CA SER A 79 -19.11 -2.22 -1.24
C SER A 79 -20.03 -1.19 -0.59
N ALA A 80 -19.50 -0.32 0.26
CA ALA A 80 -20.24 0.80 0.83
C ALA A 80 -20.41 1.98 -0.14
N GLY A 81 -19.84 1.92 -1.35
CA GLY A 81 -19.88 2.99 -2.36
C GLY A 81 -18.89 4.12 -2.09
N ILE A 82 -17.85 3.87 -1.30
CA ILE A 82 -16.78 4.84 -1.07
C ILE A 82 -15.74 4.68 -2.17
N PRO A 83 -15.33 5.77 -2.87
CA PRO A 83 -14.24 5.71 -3.83
C PRO A 83 -12.97 5.17 -3.18
N THR A 84 -12.47 4.02 -3.68
CA THR A 84 -11.36 3.29 -3.07
C THR A 84 -10.15 3.21 -3.99
N TYR A 85 -8.97 3.26 -3.41
CA TYR A 85 -7.76 2.96 -4.14
C TYR A 85 -6.81 2.04 -3.38
N LEU A 86 -6.06 1.28 -4.15
CA LEU A 86 -4.97 0.45 -3.63
C LEU A 86 -3.65 1.21 -3.76
N PHE A 87 -2.86 1.27 -2.69
CA PHE A 87 -1.50 1.82 -2.73
C PHE A 87 -0.48 0.69 -2.52
N ILE A 88 0.13 0.25 -3.62
CA ILE A 88 1.19 -0.77 -3.57
C ILE A 88 2.50 -0.08 -3.20
N SER A 89 2.77 0.00 -1.90
CA SER A 89 3.88 0.77 -1.35
C SER A 89 4.39 0.17 -0.03
N PRO A 90 5.73 0.09 0.11
CA PRO A 90 6.71 0.19 -0.98
C PRO A 90 6.77 -1.10 -1.82
N ILE A 91 7.11 -0.97 -3.10
CA ILE A 91 7.42 -2.13 -3.94
C ILE A 91 8.81 -2.65 -3.55
N PHE A 92 8.88 -3.85 -3.00
CA PHE A 92 10.12 -4.57 -2.75
C PHE A 92 10.54 -5.30 -4.03
N PRO A 93 11.68 -4.96 -4.65
CA PRO A 93 12.14 -5.64 -5.85
C PRO A 93 12.16 -7.16 -5.67
N TYR A 94 11.66 -7.90 -6.66
CA TYR A 94 11.57 -9.37 -6.70
C TYR A 94 10.64 -10.02 -5.64
N LEU A 95 10.13 -9.28 -4.65
CA LEU A 95 9.31 -9.81 -3.55
C LEU A 95 7.85 -9.36 -3.62
N THR A 96 7.57 -8.14 -4.07
CA THR A 96 6.21 -7.67 -4.27
C THR A 96 5.63 -8.25 -5.56
N ASP A 97 4.72 -9.20 -5.46
CA ASP A 97 3.97 -9.73 -6.61
C ASP A 97 2.77 -8.82 -6.92
N ILE A 98 3.04 -7.79 -7.72
CA ILE A 98 2.02 -6.79 -8.11
C ILE A 98 0.84 -7.46 -8.82
N ARG A 99 1.09 -8.45 -9.70
CA ARG A 99 0.03 -9.13 -10.46
C ARG A 99 -0.89 -9.94 -9.55
N ALA A 100 -0.34 -10.62 -8.55
CA ALA A 100 -1.15 -11.34 -7.57
C ALA A 100 -1.98 -10.36 -6.72
N ILE A 101 -1.38 -9.25 -6.26
CA ILE A 101 -2.09 -8.22 -5.49
C ILE A 101 -3.25 -7.63 -6.31
N LEU A 102 -3.02 -7.27 -7.57
CA LEU A 102 -4.06 -6.72 -8.44
C LEU A 102 -5.19 -7.72 -8.69
N ARG A 103 -4.87 -9.02 -8.89
CA ARG A 103 -5.91 -10.06 -9.03
C ARG A 103 -6.75 -10.19 -7.78
N GLU A 104 -6.13 -10.17 -6.61
CA GLU A 104 -6.83 -10.32 -5.32
C GLU A 104 -7.72 -9.11 -4.98
N THR A 105 -7.37 -7.93 -5.47
CA THR A 105 -8.12 -6.70 -5.22
C THR A 105 -9.06 -6.30 -6.37
N ALA A 106 -9.07 -7.06 -7.47
CA ALA A 106 -9.90 -6.77 -8.63
C ALA A 106 -11.40 -6.68 -8.24
N GLY A 107 -12.07 -5.62 -8.70
CA GLY A 107 -13.48 -5.36 -8.38
C GLY A 107 -13.74 -4.69 -7.04
N ASN A 108 -12.69 -4.44 -6.25
CA ASN A 108 -12.78 -3.73 -4.96
C ASN A 108 -11.98 -2.42 -4.93
N ILE A 109 -11.52 -1.95 -6.09
CA ILE A 109 -10.75 -0.70 -6.22
C ILE A 109 -11.16 0.07 -7.48
N ASP A 110 -11.11 1.39 -7.39
CA ASP A 110 -11.33 2.30 -8.52
C ASP A 110 -10.01 2.78 -9.14
N LYS A 111 -8.93 2.73 -8.35
CA LYS A 111 -7.61 3.23 -8.74
C LYS A 111 -6.51 2.44 -8.06
N VAL A 112 -5.35 2.35 -8.70
CA VAL A 112 -4.13 1.83 -8.09
C VAL A 112 -3.01 2.85 -8.19
N CYS A 113 -2.23 2.97 -7.11
CA CYS A 113 -1.03 3.80 -7.03
C CYS A 113 0.16 2.94 -6.63
N PHE A 114 1.34 3.33 -7.09
CA PHE A 114 2.58 2.58 -6.87
C PHE A 114 3.66 3.49 -6.32
N GLU A 115 4.48 2.96 -5.42
CA GLU A 115 5.67 3.63 -4.91
C GLU A 115 6.83 2.65 -4.77
N ASN A 116 7.97 3.02 -5.33
CA ASN A 116 9.18 2.23 -5.26
C ASN A 116 9.78 2.27 -3.85
N LEU A 117 10.35 1.15 -3.40
CA LEU A 117 11.13 1.12 -2.18
C LEU A 117 12.33 2.07 -2.29
N ASN A 118 12.42 3.03 -1.37
CA ASN A 118 13.48 4.00 -1.29
C ASN A 118 14.36 3.74 -0.05
N LEU A 119 15.57 3.25 -0.26
CA LEU A 119 16.49 2.89 0.81
C LEU A 119 17.54 3.99 1.04
N ARG A 120 17.44 4.65 2.20
CA ARG A 120 18.39 5.68 2.65
C ARG A 120 18.85 5.40 4.09
N GLY A 121 20.02 5.91 4.46
CA GLY A 121 20.51 5.84 5.83
C GLY A 121 20.63 4.42 6.38
N SER A 122 20.21 4.23 7.64
CA SER A 122 20.24 2.94 8.34
C SER A 122 19.33 1.89 7.71
N ALA A 123 18.15 2.30 7.21
CA ALA A 123 17.19 1.40 6.57
C ALA A 123 17.80 0.61 5.41
N LYS A 124 18.75 1.21 4.67
CA LYS A 124 19.47 0.50 3.60
C LYS A 124 20.25 -0.69 4.13
N LYS A 125 20.99 -0.52 5.22
CA LYS A 125 21.79 -1.59 5.83
C LYS A 125 20.89 -2.69 6.38
N GLU A 126 19.81 -2.33 7.03
CA GLU A 126 18.86 -3.25 7.63
C GLU A 126 18.17 -4.10 6.56
N ILE A 127 17.64 -3.47 5.51
CA ILE A 127 16.96 -4.20 4.42
C ILE A 127 17.95 -5.07 3.65
N LEU A 128 19.16 -4.60 3.33
CA LEU A 128 20.17 -5.44 2.66
C LEU A 128 20.58 -6.62 3.53
N GLY A 129 20.66 -6.45 4.85
CA GLY A 129 20.91 -7.54 5.80
C GLY A 129 19.78 -8.56 5.80
N TYR A 130 18.54 -8.11 5.88
CA TYR A 130 17.35 -8.96 5.80
C TYR A 130 17.29 -9.74 4.48
N ILE A 131 17.56 -9.09 3.35
CA ILE A 131 17.60 -9.75 2.03
C ILE A 131 18.73 -10.79 1.97
N ALA A 132 19.91 -10.49 2.53
CA ALA A 132 21.03 -11.43 2.56
C ALA A 132 20.70 -12.70 3.35
N GLU A 133 19.93 -12.56 4.44
CA GLU A 133 19.56 -13.66 5.33
C GLU A 133 18.38 -14.49 4.77
N ARG A 134 17.30 -13.81 4.35
CA ARG A 134 16.02 -14.46 4.01
C ARG A 134 15.84 -14.74 2.52
N TYR A 135 16.50 -13.96 1.64
CA TYR A 135 16.37 -14.03 0.19
C TYR A 135 17.72 -13.85 -0.52
N PRO A 136 18.74 -14.67 -0.19
CA PRO A 136 20.11 -14.50 -0.69
C PRO A 136 20.20 -14.47 -2.21
N GLN A 137 19.29 -15.16 -2.91
CA GLN A 137 19.20 -15.17 -4.37
C GLN A 137 18.89 -13.80 -4.98
N HIS A 138 18.35 -12.86 -4.22
CA HIS A 138 18.01 -11.50 -4.69
C HIS A 138 19.01 -10.43 -4.25
N LEU A 139 20.01 -10.79 -3.43
CA LEU A 139 20.94 -9.83 -2.84
C LEU A 139 21.73 -9.03 -3.88
N ASP A 140 22.19 -9.68 -4.94
CA ASP A 140 22.96 -8.98 -5.99
C ASP A 140 22.08 -8.00 -6.77
N GLY A 141 20.81 -8.33 -7.02
CA GLY A 141 19.84 -7.42 -7.59
C GLY A 141 19.60 -6.19 -6.70
N TYR A 142 19.40 -6.39 -5.40
CA TYR A 142 19.28 -5.28 -4.43
C TYR A 142 20.53 -4.41 -4.39
N LYS A 143 21.74 -5.00 -4.41
CA LYS A 143 22.99 -4.25 -4.49
C LYS A 143 23.12 -3.45 -5.79
N ALA A 144 22.69 -4.02 -6.92
CA ALA A 144 22.67 -3.31 -8.20
C ALA A 144 21.78 -2.06 -8.09
N ILE A 145 20.55 -2.22 -7.66
CA ILE A 145 19.58 -1.12 -7.54
C ILE A 145 20.04 -0.06 -6.51
N TYR A 146 20.33 -0.46 -5.28
CA TYR A 146 20.47 0.49 -4.17
C TYR A 146 21.93 0.91 -3.88
N THR A 147 22.90 0.19 -4.39
CA THR A 147 24.32 0.53 -4.20
C THR A 147 24.97 1.04 -5.48
N LYS A 148 24.73 0.37 -6.60
CA LYS A 148 25.26 0.78 -7.91
C LYS A 148 24.36 1.79 -8.63
N LYS A 149 23.14 2.05 -8.09
CA LYS A 149 22.12 2.95 -8.65
C LYS A 149 21.64 2.51 -10.05
N ASP A 150 21.59 1.22 -10.29
CA ASP A 150 21.07 0.66 -11.52
C ASP A 150 19.54 0.85 -11.58
N THR A 151 19.07 1.46 -12.64
CA THR A 151 17.63 1.74 -12.85
C THR A 151 16.92 0.70 -13.69
N ALA A 152 17.62 -0.26 -14.25
CA ALA A 152 17.07 -1.23 -15.21
C ALA A 152 15.84 -1.99 -14.67
N TYR A 153 15.87 -2.38 -13.38
CA TYR A 153 14.73 -3.01 -12.74
C TYR A 153 13.48 -2.13 -12.76
N TRP A 154 13.63 -0.86 -12.38
CA TRP A 154 12.50 0.08 -12.29
C TRP A 154 11.96 0.44 -13.67
N THR A 155 12.83 0.66 -14.64
CA THR A 155 12.44 0.93 -16.04
C THR A 155 11.65 -0.23 -16.63
N LYS A 156 12.09 -1.48 -16.37
CA LYS A 156 11.36 -2.67 -16.81
C LYS A 156 10.00 -2.77 -16.13
N LEU A 157 9.95 -2.58 -14.81
CA LEU A 157 8.70 -2.63 -14.04
C LEU A 157 7.72 -1.56 -14.53
N GLU A 158 8.17 -0.34 -14.77
CA GLU A 158 7.33 0.75 -15.27
C GLU A 158 6.70 0.39 -16.63
N ALA A 159 7.49 -0.15 -17.56
CA ALA A 159 6.97 -0.60 -18.84
C ALA A 159 5.93 -1.73 -18.69
N GLU A 160 6.15 -2.66 -17.76
CA GLU A 160 5.18 -3.72 -17.46
C GLU A 160 3.87 -3.14 -16.90
N LEU A 161 3.94 -2.19 -15.95
CA LEU A 161 2.76 -1.56 -15.37
C LEU A 161 1.98 -0.74 -16.41
N GLN A 162 2.68 -0.01 -17.28
CA GLN A 162 2.04 0.72 -18.39
C GLN A 162 1.30 -0.22 -19.34
N SER A 163 1.89 -1.37 -19.65
CA SER A 163 1.24 -2.36 -20.53
C SER A 163 -0.02 -2.98 -19.88
N MET A 164 -0.05 -3.09 -18.55
CA MET A 164 -1.21 -3.61 -17.81
C MET A 164 -2.36 -2.60 -17.74
N SER A 165 -2.08 -1.31 -17.81
CA SER A 165 -3.11 -0.25 -17.76
C SER A 165 -3.74 0.03 -19.11
N ALA A 166 -3.17 -0.46 -20.21
CA ALA A 166 -3.64 -0.22 -21.58
C ALA A 166 -4.58 -1.32 -22.12
N GLY A 167 -4.80 -2.40 -21.38
CA GLY A 167 -5.66 -3.52 -21.75
C GLY A 167 -6.79 -3.72 -20.78
#